data_d2d423de10516e4e1cd3cea4c4e6df51
#
_entry.id   d2d423de10516e4e1cd3cea4c4e6df51
#
_cell.length_a   1.000
_cell.length_b   1.000
_cell.length_c   1.000
_cell.angle_alpha   90.00
_cell.angle_beta   90.00
_cell.angle_gamma   90.00
#
_symmetry.space_group_name_H-M   'P 1'
#
loop_
_entity.id
_entity.type
_entity.pdbx_description
1 polymer ?
#
loop_
_entity_poly.entity_id
_entity_poly.type
_entity_poly.pdbx_seq_one_letter_code
_entity_poly.pdbx_strand_id
1 'polypeptide(L)'
;MKSIKSKVISAAMASLMAVSAMSAAAVTVSADWNKTDTGYTYTDSNGNKKTGWQTIDGSKYFFGTNGIRRTDFKTIASSTYYFGSDGKMRTGFQRIKGSTYYFGNDGKMRTGKVKIDGKTYRFGNDGKLKGKASATLTASEVLSKLKKELGSSYTCDNVSTQSELESFFELDMSKVESGVYENNKISAVYMDTAVILKVKDGYAKTAAAKLQEHYDQIASYSFLGNYDNYKSAQARLFVSGNYVALIILGKDVSSEATASSEAEKIDVAWEKIFGSKGENIITVPEVGELEDGLVL
;
A
#
# COMPACT_ATOMS: atom_id res chain seq x y z
N MET A 1 -37.39 20.64 2.74
CA MET A 1 -37.23 20.77 4.19
C MET A 1 -38.47 20.22 4.88
N LYS A 2 -38.41 19.01 5.43
CA LYS A 2 -39.48 18.48 6.29
C LYS A 2 -38.87 18.19 7.66
N SER A 3 -39.31 18.98 8.65
CA SER A 3 -38.94 18.91 10.05
C SER A 3 -39.48 17.61 10.67
N ILE A 4 -38.60 16.82 11.26
CA ILE A 4 -38.97 15.67 12.08
C ILE A 4 -39.17 16.21 13.50
N LYS A 5 -40.42 16.35 13.89
CA LYS A 5 -40.80 16.72 15.27
C LYS A 5 -40.55 15.52 16.19
N SER A 6 -39.59 15.68 17.10
CA SER A 6 -39.41 14.79 18.25
C SER A 6 -40.58 14.95 19.22
N LYS A 7 -41.33 13.88 19.46
CA LYS A 7 -42.31 13.85 20.57
C LYS A 7 -41.62 13.28 21.82
N VAL A 8 -41.37 14.16 22.76
CA VAL A 8 -41.03 13.80 24.13
C VAL A 8 -42.32 13.50 24.87
N ILE A 9 -42.46 12.30 25.38
CA ILE A 9 -43.57 11.96 26.30
C ILE A 9 -42.97 11.83 27.69
N SER A 10 -43.27 12.82 28.56
CA SER A 10 -43.03 12.75 30.00
C SER A 10 -44.12 11.92 30.64
N ALA A 11 -43.75 10.88 31.39
CA ALA A 11 -44.67 10.15 32.26
C ALA A 11 -44.71 10.83 33.62
N ALA A 12 -45.85 11.40 33.99
CA ALA A 12 -46.14 11.88 35.36
C ALA A 12 -46.69 10.72 36.16
N MET A 13 -46.13 10.48 37.36
CA MET A 13 -46.74 9.60 38.39
C MET A 13 -47.87 10.35 39.08
N ALA A 14 -49.06 9.75 39.12
CA ALA A 14 -50.10 10.09 40.08
C ALA A 14 -50.62 8.78 40.71
N SER A 15 -50.43 8.64 42.01
CA SER A 15 -51.00 7.57 42.84
C SER A 15 -52.46 7.88 43.14
N LEU A 16 -53.35 6.97 42.80
CA LEU A 16 -54.66 6.88 43.45
C LEU A 16 -55.12 5.43 43.42
N MET A 17 -55.38 4.86 44.63
CA MET A 17 -56.01 3.54 44.82
C MET A 17 -57.49 3.65 44.46
N ALA A 18 -57.92 2.87 43.45
CA ALA A 18 -59.32 2.44 43.33
C ALA A 18 -59.29 1.06 42.65
N VAL A 19 -59.83 0.06 43.41
CA VAL A 19 -59.99 -1.31 42.90
C VAL A 19 -61.18 -1.27 41.93
N SER A 20 -60.91 -1.38 40.68
CA SER A 20 -61.86 -1.73 39.61
C SER A 20 -61.13 -2.52 38.57
N ALA A 21 -61.73 -3.57 38.04
CA ALA A 21 -61.18 -4.49 37.07
C ALA A 21 -60.55 -3.71 35.91
N MET A 22 -59.20 -3.54 35.93
CA MET A 22 -58.45 -3.01 34.83
C MET A 22 -58.14 -4.14 33.83
N SER A 23 -58.80 -4.11 32.68
CA SER A 23 -58.28 -4.74 31.48
C SER A 23 -56.89 -4.19 31.31
N ALA A 24 -55.86 -5.02 31.44
CA ALA A 24 -54.51 -4.63 31.15
C ALA A 24 -54.44 -4.23 29.67
N ALA A 25 -54.53 -2.94 29.40
CA ALA A 25 -54.17 -2.43 28.10
C ALA A 25 -52.67 -2.76 27.94
N ALA A 26 -52.34 -3.70 27.07
CA ALA A 26 -50.97 -3.99 26.71
C ALA A 26 -50.35 -2.68 26.20
N VAL A 27 -49.44 -2.12 26.99
CA VAL A 27 -48.62 -1.00 26.51
C VAL A 27 -47.73 -1.58 25.40
N THR A 28 -48.12 -1.37 24.15
CA THR A 28 -47.29 -1.75 23.02
C THR A 28 -46.10 -0.82 23.02
N VAL A 29 -44.97 -1.30 23.51
CA VAL A 29 -43.70 -0.61 23.40
C VAL A 29 -43.28 -0.75 21.93
N SER A 30 -43.21 0.35 21.21
CA SER A 30 -42.66 0.35 19.85
C SER A 30 -41.16 0.16 19.91
N ALA A 31 -40.62 -0.61 18.95
CA ALA A 31 -39.19 -0.68 18.79
C ALA A 31 -38.62 0.69 18.41
N ASP A 32 -37.66 1.22 19.14
CA ASP A 32 -37.22 2.61 18.98
C ASP A 32 -35.75 2.86 19.35
N TRP A 33 -35.21 3.94 18.76
CA TRP A 33 -33.91 4.49 19.08
C TRP A 33 -33.99 5.45 20.25
N ASN A 34 -33.16 5.20 21.27
CA ASN A 34 -33.10 6.05 22.45
C ASN A 34 -31.71 6.71 22.52
N LYS A 35 -31.69 8.05 22.60
CA LYS A 35 -30.48 8.82 22.87
C LYS A 35 -30.19 8.83 24.37
N THR A 36 -28.94 8.56 24.74
CA THR A 36 -28.44 8.63 26.12
C THR A 36 -27.26 9.60 26.18
N ASP A 37 -26.79 9.94 27.36
CA ASP A 37 -25.60 10.81 27.53
C ASP A 37 -24.34 10.19 26.92
N THR A 38 -24.28 8.87 26.80
CA THR A 38 -23.12 8.12 26.28
C THR A 38 -23.29 7.61 24.86
N GLY A 39 -24.41 7.88 24.18
CA GLY A 39 -24.67 7.46 22.80
C GLY A 39 -26.12 7.05 22.55
N TYR A 40 -26.31 6.11 21.65
CA TYR A 40 -27.63 5.61 21.24
C TYR A 40 -27.82 4.15 21.65
N THR A 41 -28.99 3.79 22.11
CA THR A 41 -29.44 2.43 22.32
C THR A 41 -30.63 2.13 21.42
N TYR A 42 -30.96 0.87 21.24
CA TYR A 42 -32.19 0.43 20.55
C TYR A 42 -32.91 -0.58 21.40
N THR A 43 -34.22 -0.40 21.54
CA THR A 43 -35.11 -1.33 22.23
C THR A 43 -36.05 -1.99 21.24
N ASP A 44 -36.34 -3.28 21.41
CA ASP A 44 -37.36 -3.97 20.60
C ASP A 44 -38.79 -3.67 21.08
N SER A 45 -39.78 -4.22 20.36
CA SER A 45 -41.19 -4.06 20.69
C SER A 45 -41.61 -4.63 22.06
N ASN A 46 -40.73 -5.39 22.72
CA ASN A 46 -40.91 -5.89 24.06
C ASN A 46 -40.22 -5.03 25.13
N GLY A 47 -39.58 -3.91 24.73
CA GLY A 47 -38.83 -3.05 25.62
C GLY A 47 -37.41 -3.55 25.94
N ASN A 48 -36.94 -4.63 25.30
CA ASN A 48 -35.63 -5.19 25.58
C ASN A 48 -34.52 -4.40 24.82
N LYS A 49 -33.53 -3.94 25.56
CA LYS A 49 -32.36 -3.27 24.99
C LYS A 49 -31.53 -4.25 24.15
N LYS A 50 -31.21 -3.87 22.91
CA LYS A 50 -30.40 -4.70 21.99
C LYS A 50 -28.91 -4.61 22.31
N THR A 51 -28.23 -5.75 22.16
CA THR A 51 -26.77 -5.89 22.26
C THR A 51 -26.26 -6.72 21.10
N GLY A 52 -24.94 -6.70 20.86
CA GLY A 52 -24.32 -7.43 19.76
C GLY A 52 -24.73 -6.91 18.37
N TRP A 53 -24.67 -7.79 17.38
CA TRP A 53 -25.06 -7.48 16.01
C TRP A 53 -26.58 -7.40 15.87
N GLN A 54 -27.05 -6.32 15.24
CA GLN A 54 -28.48 -6.11 14.95
C GLN A 54 -28.62 -5.60 13.51
N THR A 55 -29.71 -6.05 12.86
CA THR A 55 -30.15 -5.47 11.58
C THR A 55 -31.44 -4.70 11.85
N ILE A 56 -31.40 -3.40 11.62
CA ILE A 56 -32.49 -2.48 11.85
C ILE A 56 -32.69 -1.67 10.55
N ASP A 57 -33.89 -1.71 9.99
CA ASP A 57 -34.25 -1.06 8.74
C ASP A 57 -33.25 -1.35 7.62
N GLY A 58 -32.89 -2.64 7.44
CA GLY A 58 -31.96 -3.12 6.41
C GLY A 58 -30.49 -2.76 6.64
N SER A 59 -30.17 -2.00 7.70
CA SER A 59 -28.79 -1.62 8.02
C SER A 59 -28.25 -2.43 9.20
N LYS A 60 -26.96 -2.82 9.14
CA LYS A 60 -26.30 -3.53 10.24
C LYS A 60 -25.67 -2.56 11.23
N TYR A 61 -25.87 -2.84 12.51
CA TYR A 61 -25.32 -2.11 13.65
C TYR A 61 -24.67 -3.09 14.63
N PHE A 62 -23.79 -2.58 15.46
CA PHE A 62 -23.25 -3.33 16.58
C PHE A 62 -23.43 -2.54 17.87
N PHE A 63 -23.97 -3.19 18.88
CA PHE A 63 -24.16 -2.64 20.21
C PHE A 63 -23.23 -3.35 21.19
N GLY A 64 -22.61 -2.59 22.07
CA GLY A 64 -21.80 -3.18 23.14
C GLY A 64 -22.64 -3.95 24.14
N THR A 65 -22.02 -4.63 25.09
CA THR A 65 -22.70 -5.33 26.19
C THR A 65 -23.56 -4.41 27.07
N ASN A 66 -23.21 -3.12 27.10
CA ASN A 66 -23.99 -2.06 27.75
C ASN A 66 -25.14 -1.54 26.87
N GLY A 67 -25.40 -2.11 25.71
CA GLY A 67 -26.42 -1.70 24.76
C GLY A 67 -26.12 -0.41 24.00
N ILE A 68 -24.93 0.18 24.12
CA ILE A 68 -24.57 1.40 23.39
C ILE A 68 -24.11 1.03 21.97
N ARG A 69 -24.76 1.68 21.00
CA ARG A 69 -24.40 1.57 19.56
C ARG A 69 -22.95 1.98 19.33
N ARG A 70 -22.22 1.17 18.58
CA ARG A 70 -20.84 1.46 18.22
C ARG A 70 -20.75 2.34 16.97
N THR A 71 -19.75 3.21 16.98
CA THR A 71 -19.33 4.06 15.87
C THR A 71 -17.82 3.94 15.70
N ASP A 72 -17.29 4.43 14.56
CA ASP A 72 -15.86 4.40 14.25
C ASP A 72 -15.32 2.95 14.07
N PHE A 73 -13.99 2.78 14.07
CA PHE A 73 -13.38 1.44 13.98
C PHE A 73 -13.64 0.61 15.22
N LYS A 74 -14.07 -0.63 15.03
CA LYS A 74 -14.25 -1.61 16.10
C LYS A 74 -13.76 -2.99 15.69
N THR A 75 -12.94 -3.60 16.55
CA THR A 75 -12.55 -5.00 16.39
C THR A 75 -13.55 -5.87 17.13
N ILE A 76 -14.18 -6.79 16.41
CA ILE A 76 -15.19 -7.71 16.89
C ILE A 76 -14.79 -9.11 16.42
N ALA A 77 -14.59 -10.04 17.34
CA ALA A 77 -14.16 -11.41 17.03
C ALA A 77 -12.98 -11.44 16.02
N SER A 78 -11.89 -10.74 16.34
CA SER A 78 -10.64 -10.66 15.54
C SER A 78 -10.77 -10.01 14.17
N SER A 79 -11.92 -9.44 13.80
CA SER A 79 -12.12 -8.70 12.56
C SER A 79 -12.42 -7.23 12.84
N THR A 80 -11.84 -6.33 12.06
CA THR A 80 -12.09 -4.89 12.21
C THR A 80 -13.21 -4.46 11.27
N TYR A 81 -14.14 -3.69 11.80
CA TYR A 81 -15.28 -3.10 11.10
C TYR A 81 -15.24 -1.58 11.27
N TYR A 82 -15.94 -0.88 10.40
CA TYR A 82 -16.14 0.56 10.53
C TYR A 82 -17.64 0.89 10.54
N PHE A 83 -18.04 1.66 11.54
CA PHE A 83 -19.41 2.16 11.68
C PHE A 83 -19.38 3.68 11.50
N GLY A 84 -20.24 4.20 10.65
CA GLY A 84 -20.37 5.64 10.48
C GLY A 84 -20.82 6.35 11.77
N SER A 85 -20.86 7.67 11.77
CA SER A 85 -21.42 8.47 12.89
C SER A 85 -22.89 8.13 13.16
N ASP A 86 -23.60 7.66 12.13
CA ASP A 86 -24.95 7.11 12.22
C ASP A 86 -25.00 5.68 12.79
N GLY A 87 -23.86 5.08 13.10
CA GLY A 87 -23.69 3.71 13.61
C GLY A 87 -23.89 2.61 12.58
N LYS A 88 -24.17 2.91 11.32
CA LYS A 88 -24.33 1.90 10.29
C LYS A 88 -22.98 1.30 9.92
N MET A 89 -22.92 -0.03 9.83
CA MET A 89 -21.74 -0.73 9.30
C MET A 89 -21.47 -0.29 7.86
N ARG A 90 -20.23 0.05 7.54
CA ARG A 90 -19.80 0.44 6.21
C ARG A 90 -19.17 -0.73 5.46
N THR A 91 -19.39 -0.75 4.15
CA THR A 91 -18.81 -1.70 3.21
C THR A 91 -18.20 -0.92 2.02
N GLY A 92 -17.43 -1.61 1.19
CA GLY A 92 -16.77 -0.98 0.04
C GLY A 92 -15.62 -0.05 0.44
N PHE A 93 -15.24 0.82 -0.48
CA PHE A 93 -14.21 1.84 -0.22
C PHE A 93 -14.73 2.93 0.70
N GLN A 94 -13.99 3.23 1.75
CA GLN A 94 -14.28 4.30 2.71
C GLN A 94 -13.06 5.20 2.88
N ARG A 95 -13.27 6.52 2.76
CA ARG A 95 -12.24 7.52 3.09
C ARG A 95 -12.45 8.00 4.52
N ILE A 96 -11.50 7.67 5.41
CA ILE A 96 -11.61 7.93 6.84
C ILE A 96 -10.33 8.64 7.29
N LYS A 97 -10.46 9.86 7.83
CA LYS A 97 -9.33 10.69 8.30
C LYS A 97 -8.20 10.79 7.27
N GLY A 98 -8.55 11.04 5.99
CA GLY A 98 -7.59 11.21 4.91
C GLY A 98 -7.05 9.92 4.28
N SER A 99 -7.23 8.76 4.90
CA SER A 99 -6.81 7.46 4.38
C SER A 99 -7.99 6.68 3.78
N THR A 100 -7.72 5.87 2.75
CA THR A 100 -8.72 5.01 2.12
C THR A 100 -8.59 3.59 2.63
N TYR A 101 -9.73 2.99 2.97
CA TYR A 101 -9.86 1.61 3.44
C TYR A 101 -10.86 0.86 2.55
N TYR A 102 -10.84 -0.45 2.58
CA TYR A 102 -11.86 -1.27 1.93
C TYR A 102 -12.43 -2.28 2.92
N PHE A 103 -13.75 -2.30 3.00
CA PHE A 103 -14.51 -3.27 3.80
C PHE A 103 -15.28 -4.17 2.84
N GLY A 104 -15.12 -5.47 2.98
CA GLY A 104 -15.85 -6.43 2.15
C GLY A 104 -17.37 -6.33 2.37
N ASN A 105 -18.16 -7.07 1.59
CA ASN A 105 -19.61 -7.14 1.76
C ASN A 105 -20.02 -7.69 3.14
N ASP A 106 -19.12 -8.42 3.81
CA ASP A 106 -19.25 -8.88 5.19
C ASP A 106 -18.93 -7.77 6.23
N GLY A 107 -18.54 -6.57 5.79
CA GLY A 107 -18.12 -5.44 6.62
C GLY A 107 -16.71 -5.52 7.16
N LYS A 108 -15.98 -6.61 6.94
CA LYS A 108 -14.62 -6.77 7.48
C LYS A 108 -13.62 -5.91 6.70
N MET A 109 -12.77 -5.21 7.43
CA MET A 109 -11.64 -4.48 6.84
C MET A 109 -10.69 -5.45 6.13
N ARG A 110 -10.28 -5.10 4.92
CA ARG A 110 -9.34 -5.89 4.13
C ARG A 110 -7.92 -5.34 4.28
N THR A 111 -6.95 -6.27 4.32
CA THR A 111 -5.51 -6.00 4.38
C THR A 111 -4.80 -6.82 3.31
N GLY A 112 -3.54 -6.50 2.99
CA GLY A 112 -2.77 -7.20 1.98
C GLY A 112 -3.24 -6.93 0.54
N LYS A 113 -3.05 -7.90 -0.36
CA LYS A 113 -3.50 -7.83 -1.76
C LYS A 113 -4.97 -8.27 -1.85
N VAL A 114 -5.83 -7.43 -2.39
CA VAL A 114 -7.27 -7.71 -2.53
C VAL A 114 -7.72 -7.39 -3.95
N LYS A 115 -8.36 -8.37 -4.61
CA LYS A 115 -8.98 -8.16 -5.92
C LYS A 115 -10.40 -7.63 -5.73
N ILE A 116 -10.70 -6.46 -6.31
CA ILE A 116 -11.98 -5.75 -6.22
C ILE A 116 -12.35 -5.31 -7.64
N ASP A 117 -13.49 -5.75 -8.14
CA ASP A 117 -13.98 -5.44 -9.49
C ASP A 117 -12.92 -5.65 -10.59
N GLY A 118 -12.25 -6.80 -10.54
CA GLY A 118 -11.21 -7.17 -11.51
C GLY A 118 -9.85 -6.48 -11.31
N LYS A 119 -9.76 -5.47 -10.44
CA LYS A 119 -8.52 -4.72 -10.13
C LYS A 119 -7.94 -5.18 -8.80
N THR A 120 -6.62 -5.29 -8.72
CA THR A 120 -5.95 -5.63 -7.47
C THR A 120 -5.52 -4.35 -6.74
N TYR A 121 -5.83 -4.30 -5.46
CA TYR A 121 -5.45 -3.23 -4.55
C TYR A 121 -4.54 -3.78 -3.47
N ARG A 122 -3.65 -2.94 -2.95
CA ARG A 122 -2.78 -3.30 -1.83
C ARG A 122 -3.14 -2.45 -0.62
N PHE A 123 -3.44 -3.10 0.49
CA PHE A 123 -3.71 -2.48 1.78
C PHE A 123 -2.61 -2.86 2.77
N GLY A 124 -2.18 -1.93 3.60
CA GLY A 124 -1.27 -2.21 4.71
C GLY A 124 -1.93 -3.09 5.78
N ASN A 125 -1.15 -3.56 6.76
CA ASN A 125 -1.67 -4.27 7.94
C ASN A 125 -2.61 -3.38 8.77
N ASP A 126 -2.46 -2.07 8.66
CA ASP A 126 -3.34 -1.05 9.23
C ASP A 126 -4.64 -0.83 8.42
N GLY A 127 -4.84 -1.56 7.33
CA GLY A 127 -5.98 -1.48 6.41
C GLY A 127 -5.95 -0.29 5.46
N LYS A 128 -4.96 0.59 5.53
CA LYS A 128 -4.87 1.74 4.62
C LYS A 128 -4.47 1.31 3.23
N LEU A 129 -5.13 1.88 2.22
CA LEU A 129 -4.75 1.69 0.82
C LEU A 129 -3.35 2.28 0.61
N LYS A 130 -2.41 1.42 0.19
CA LYS A 130 -1.03 1.79 -0.18
C LYS A 130 -0.90 2.13 -1.67
N GLY A 131 -1.96 2.01 -2.43
CA GLY A 131 -2.06 2.26 -3.86
C GLY A 131 -2.92 1.19 -4.55
N LYS A 132 -3.33 1.45 -5.79
CA LYS A 132 -3.70 0.35 -6.68
C LYS A 132 -2.48 -0.55 -6.73
N ALA A 133 -2.62 -1.85 -6.52
CA ALA A 133 -1.62 -2.72 -7.09
C ALA A 133 -1.67 -2.42 -8.59
N SER A 134 -0.64 -1.77 -9.11
CA SER A 134 -0.46 -1.63 -10.55
C SER A 134 -0.85 -2.97 -11.16
N ALA A 135 -1.65 -2.98 -12.22
CA ALA A 135 -1.85 -4.18 -13.01
C ALA A 135 -0.49 -4.86 -13.04
N THR A 136 -0.41 -6.15 -12.66
CA THR A 136 0.86 -6.83 -12.43
C THR A 136 1.70 -6.70 -13.71
N LEU A 137 2.43 -5.60 -13.79
CA LEU A 137 3.29 -5.32 -14.94
C LEU A 137 4.35 -6.43 -15.00
N THR A 138 4.66 -6.90 -16.17
CA THR A 138 5.88 -7.67 -16.39
C THR A 138 7.09 -6.74 -16.25
N ALA A 139 8.27 -7.29 -16.04
CA ALA A 139 9.51 -6.51 -16.02
C ALA A 139 9.69 -5.68 -17.29
N SER A 140 9.35 -6.24 -18.46
CA SER A 140 9.40 -5.55 -19.77
C SER A 140 8.44 -4.36 -19.87
N GLU A 141 7.23 -4.48 -19.30
CA GLU A 141 6.27 -3.38 -19.26
C GLU A 141 6.72 -2.25 -18.33
N VAL A 142 7.36 -2.58 -17.19
CA VAL A 142 7.98 -1.58 -16.30
C VAL A 142 9.10 -0.86 -17.05
N LEU A 143 9.99 -1.61 -17.70
CA LEU A 143 11.09 -1.03 -18.47
C LEU A 143 10.60 -0.14 -19.61
N SER A 144 9.57 -0.57 -20.35
CA SER A 144 8.97 0.24 -21.44
C SER A 144 8.41 1.57 -20.92
N LYS A 145 7.81 1.56 -19.72
CA LYS A 145 7.34 2.79 -19.07
C LYS A 145 8.49 3.68 -18.62
N LEU A 146 9.57 3.10 -18.05
CA LEU A 146 10.78 3.84 -17.68
C LEU A 146 11.41 4.51 -18.90
N LYS A 147 11.57 3.79 -20.01
CA LYS A 147 12.07 4.36 -21.28
C LYS A 147 11.26 5.54 -21.74
N LYS A 148 9.92 5.43 -21.66
CA LYS A 148 9.02 6.52 -22.07
C LYS A 148 9.17 7.75 -21.18
N GLU A 149 9.30 7.59 -19.86
CA GLU A 149 9.43 8.70 -18.91
C GLU A 149 10.82 9.33 -18.96
N LEU A 150 11.89 8.54 -19.14
CA LEU A 150 13.27 9.02 -19.16
C LEU A 150 13.68 9.62 -20.51
N GLY A 151 13.06 9.19 -21.61
CA GLY A 151 13.36 9.70 -22.95
C GLY A 151 14.88 9.59 -23.26
N SER A 152 15.53 10.71 -23.57
CA SER A 152 16.97 10.73 -23.92
C SER A 152 17.90 10.46 -22.74
N SER A 153 17.40 10.46 -21.49
CA SER A 153 18.17 10.06 -20.30
C SER A 153 18.28 8.55 -20.15
N TYR A 154 17.52 7.78 -20.94
CA TYR A 154 17.68 6.33 -21.04
C TYR A 154 18.79 6.01 -22.05
N THR A 155 19.89 5.50 -21.57
CA THR A 155 21.14 5.38 -22.34
C THR A 155 21.57 3.94 -22.66
N CYS A 156 20.85 2.92 -22.15
CA CYS A 156 21.08 1.54 -22.58
C CYS A 156 20.62 1.32 -24.04
N ASP A 157 21.42 0.63 -24.82
CA ASP A 157 21.19 0.34 -26.24
C ASP A 157 21.28 -1.15 -26.60
N ASN A 158 21.67 -1.99 -25.65
CA ASN A 158 21.80 -3.44 -25.81
C ASN A 158 20.85 -4.18 -24.86
N VAL A 159 20.05 -5.08 -25.45
CA VAL A 159 19.14 -5.97 -24.71
C VAL A 159 19.84 -7.29 -24.45
N SER A 160 20.00 -7.65 -23.20
CA SER A 160 20.61 -8.91 -22.79
C SER A 160 19.60 -10.07 -22.84
N THR A 161 20.14 -11.26 -23.02
CA THR A 161 19.37 -12.53 -23.03
C THR A 161 18.96 -12.93 -21.61
N GLN A 162 18.01 -13.84 -21.52
CA GLN A 162 17.59 -14.43 -20.24
C GLN A 162 18.76 -15.17 -19.56
N SER A 163 19.63 -15.83 -20.36
CA SER A 163 20.81 -16.52 -19.84
C SER A 163 21.84 -15.57 -19.27
N GLU A 164 22.02 -14.40 -19.88
CA GLU A 164 22.89 -13.36 -19.34
C GLU A 164 22.33 -12.80 -18.04
N LEU A 165 21.01 -12.55 -17.95
CA LEU A 165 20.38 -12.11 -16.72
C LEU A 165 20.61 -13.12 -15.59
N GLU A 166 20.48 -14.41 -15.86
CA GLU A 166 20.71 -15.48 -14.89
C GLU A 166 22.17 -15.54 -14.44
N SER A 167 23.10 -15.57 -15.39
CA SER A 167 24.52 -15.79 -15.12
C SER A 167 25.21 -14.58 -14.49
N PHE A 168 24.87 -13.35 -14.95
CA PHE A 168 25.48 -12.14 -14.41
C PHE A 168 25.05 -11.80 -13.00
N PHE A 169 23.81 -12.12 -12.63
CA PHE A 169 23.26 -11.77 -11.31
C PHE A 169 23.07 -12.98 -10.39
N GLU A 170 23.49 -14.16 -10.80
CA GLU A 170 23.39 -15.41 -10.01
C GLU A 170 22.00 -15.60 -9.39
N LEU A 171 20.95 -15.35 -10.18
CA LEU A 171 19.56 -15.39 -9.72
C LEU A 171 18.99 -16.80 -9.73
N ASP A 172 18.22 -17.15 -8.71
CA ASP A 172 17.34 -18.32 -8.77
C ASP A 172 16.13 -18.00 -9.68
N MET A 173 16.26 -18.36 -10.96
CA MET A 173 15.23 -18.08 -11.96
C MET A 173 13.90 -18.79 -11.66
N SER A 174 13.88 -19.83 -10.82
CA SER A 174 12.65 -20.43 -10.34
C SER A 174 11.81 -19.49 -9.47
N LYS A 175 12.43 -18.43 -8.94
CA LYS A 175 11.82 -17.39 -8.11
C LYS A 175 11.55 -16.09 -8.89
N VAL A 176 11.98 -15.99 -10.15
CA VAL A 176 11.75 -14.82 -11.00
C VAL A 176 10.52 -15.07 -11.88
N GLU A 177 9.49 -14.21 -11.76
CA GLU A 177 8.29 -14.27 -12.60
C GLU A 177 8.53 -13.66 -13.99
N SER A 178 9.29 -12.57 -14.05
CA SER A 178 9.80 -11.96 -15.28
C SER A 178 11.00 -11.10 -14.94
N GLY A 179 11.96 -11.01 -15.86
CA GLY A 179 13.17 -10.21 -15.72
C GLY A 179 13.56 -9.61 -17.06
N VAL A 180 14.19 -8.44 -17.03
CA VAL A 180 14.84 -7.81 -18.17
C VAL A 180 16.14 -7.18 -17.71
N TYR A 181 17.14 -7.24 -18.59
CA TYR A 181 18.43 -6.61 -18.41
C TYR A 181 18.81 -5.89 -19.70
N GLU A 182 19.07 -4.62 -19.59
CA GLU A 182 19.66 -3.83 -20.68
C GLU A 182 20.92 -3.12 -20.18
N ASN A 183 21.87 -2.96 -21.07
CA ASN A 183 23.15 -2.31 -20.81
C ASN A 183 23.59 -1.48 -22.02
N ASN A 184 24.79 -0.90 -21.95
CA ASN A 184 25.38 -0.18 -23.06
C ASN A 184 26.45 -1.06 -23.73
N LYS A 185 26.46 -1.09 -25.09
CA LYS A 185 27.29 -1.98 -25.92
C LYS A 185 28.73 -1.52 -26.15
N ILE A 186 29.07 -0.29 -25.78
CA ILE A 186 30.24 0.42 -26.36
C ILE A 186 31.53 0.30 -25.53
N SER A 187 31.50 -0.17 -24.30
CA SER A 187 32.67 -0.17 -23.43
C SER A 187 32.88 -1.51 -22.70
N ALA A 188 34.14 -1.88 -22.48
CA ALA A 188 34.48 -3.03 -21.64
C ALA A 188 34.11 -2.82 -20.16
N VAL A 189 33.73 -1.60 -19.78
CA VAL A 189 33.26 -1.20 -18.46
C VAL A 189 31.90 -0.56 -18.63
N TYR A 190 30.85 -1.38 -18.61
CA TYR A 190 29.48 -0.93 -18.87
C TYR A 190 28.86 -0.35 -17.62
N MET A 191 28.69 0.96 -17.60
CA MET A 191 28.04 1.67 -16.53
C MET A 191 26.54 1.73 -16.68
N ASP A 192 26.05 1.89 -17.94
CA ASP A 192 24.63 1.95 -18.17
C ASP A 192 24.00 0.57 -17.97
N THR A 193 23.20 0.47 -16.94
CA THR A 193 22.57 -0.76 -16.50
C THR A 193 21.12 -0.49 -16.12
N ALA A 194 20.22 -1.27 -16.68
CA ALA A 194 18.82 -1.30 -16.32
C ALA A 194 18.35 -2.74 -16.13
N VAL A 195 18.31 -3.20 -14.90
CA VAL A 195 17.76 -4.50 -14.51
C VAL A 195 16.44 -4.27 -13.83
N ILE A 196 15.39 -4.90 -14.35
CA ILE A 196 14.07 -4.94 -13.72
C ILE A 196 13.70 -6.39 -13.52
N LEU A 197 13.38 -6.73 -12.28
CA LEU A 197 12.91 -8.06 -11.89
C LEU A 197 11.51 -7.97 -11.29
N LYS A 198 10.65 -8.88 -11.67
CA LYS A 198 9.44 -9.21 -10.95
C LYS A 198 9.61 -10.60 -10.38
N VAL A 199 9.57 -10.71 -9.07
CA VAL A 199 9.91 -11.93 -8.34
C VAL A 199 8.73 -12.49 -7.56
N LYS A 200 8.79 -13.76 -7.19
CA LYS A 200 7.81 -14.40 -6.31
C LYS A 200 7.88 -13.81 -4.91
N ASP A 201 6.77 -13.92 -4.16
CA ASP A 201 6.68 -13.44 -2.79
C ASP A 201 7.84 -13.98 -1.93
N GLY A 202 8.49 -13.09 -1.18
CA GLY A 202 9.61 -13.41 -0.29
C GLY A 202 11.00 -13.38 -0.93
N TYR A 203 11.15 -13.33 -2.26
CA TYR A 203 12.45 -13.35 -2.93
C TYR A 203 13.05 -11.96 -3.19
N ALA A 204 12.28 -10.88 -3.06
CA ALA A 204 12.71 -9.53 -3.43
C ALA A 204 13.98 -9.07 -2.68
N LYS A 205 14.11 -9.39 -1.40
CA LYS A 205 15.30 -9.04 -0.61
C LYS A 205 16.55 -9.75 -1.11
N THR A 206 16.45 -11.05 -1.43
CA THR A 206 17.55 -11.84 -1.97
C THR A 206 17.97 -11.33 -3.35
N ALA A 207 17.00 -11.06 -4.23
CA ALA A 207 17.28 -10.50 -5.54
C ALA A 207 17.96 -9.13 -5.44
N ALA A 208 17.52 -8.26 -4.51
CA ALA A 208 18.17 -6.97 -4.29
C ALA A 208 19.62 -7.12 -3.82
N ALA A 209 19.91 -8.08 -2.93
CA ALA A 209 21.29 -8.35 -2.51
C ALA A 209 22.17 -8.79 -3.69
N LYS A 210 21.65 -9.63 -4.59
CA LYS A 210 22.37 -10.05 -5.79
C LYS A 210 22.62 -8.90 -6.77
N LEU A 211 21.67 -7.99 -6.91
CA LEU A 211 21.87 -6.78 -7.70
C LEU A 211 22.87 -5.83 -7.05
N GLN A 212 22.93 -5.76 -5.71
CA GLN A 212 23.94 -4.99 -4.98
C GLN A 212 25.34 -5.56 -5.22
N GLU A 213 25.53 -6.88 -5.11
CA GLU A 213 26.81 -7.56 -5.37
C GLU A 213 27.32 -7.21 -6.77
N HIS A 214 26.46 -7.20 -7.79
CA HIS A 214 26.83 -6.80 -9.15
C HIS A 214 27.17 -5.31 -9.25
N TYR A 215 26.41 -4.45 -8.56
CA TYR A 215 26.72 -3.04 -8.49
C TYR A 215 28.09 -2.79 -7.85
N ASP A 216 28.43 -3.49 -6.78
CA ASP A 216 29.72 -3.36 -6.09
C ASP A 216 30.90 -3.67 -7.03
N GLN A 217 30.73 -4.68 -7.92
CA GLN A 217 31.71 -4.97 -8.97
C GLN A 217 31.83 -3.81 -9.96
N ILE A 218 30.70 -3.30 -10.48
CA ILE A 218 30.69 -2.16 -11.40
C ILE A 218 31.34 -0.95 -10.72
N ALA A 219 30.97 -0.61 -9.51
CA ALA A 219 31.48 0.52 -8.76
C ALA A 219 32.99 0.44 -8.57
N SER A 220 33.53 -0.74 -8.20
CA SER A 220 34.96 -0.92 -8.02
C SER A 220 35.78 -0.67 -9.30
N TYR A 221 35.26 -1.03 -10.46
CA TYR A 221 35.91 -0.71 -11.75
C TYR A 221 35.79 0.78 -12.11
N SER A 222 34.73 1.45 -11.73
CA SER A 222 34.48 2.86 -12.04
C SER A 222 35.47 3.79 -11.35
N PHE A 223 35.87 3.45 -10.15
CA PHE A 223 36.82 4.24 -9.37
C PHE A 223 38.27 4.23 -9.98
N LEU A 224 38.53 3.33 -10.92
CA LEU A 224 39.79 3.29 -11.64
C LEU A 224 39.84 4.23 -12.86
N GLY A 225 38.72 4.85 -13.27
CA GLY A 225 38.62 5.74 -14.43
C GLY A 225 37.77 6.97 -14.16
N ASN A 226 38.28 8.15 -14.44
CA ASN A 226 37.79 9.46 -13.99
C ASN A 226 36.39 9.90 -14.47
N TYR A 227 35.69 9.21 -15.38
CA TYR A 227 34.47 9.74 -16.01
C TYR A 227 33.16 9.13 -15.47
N ASP A 228 33.21 7.95 -14.86
CA ASP A 228 32.02 7.19 -14.54
C ASP A 228 31.69 7.16 -13.05
N ASN A 229 32.51 7.80 -12.20
CA ASN A 229 32.34 7.84 -10.75
C ASN A 229 31.03 8.51 -10.34
N TYR A 230 30.69 9.63 -10.99
CA TYR A 230 29.45 10.34 -10.66
C TYR A 230 28.20 9.54 -11.02
N LYS A 231 28.23 8.80 -12.13
CA LYS A 231 27.08 7.97 -12.54
C LYS A 231 26.87 6.80 -11.60
N SER A 232 27.92 6.07 -11.25
CA SER A 232 27.82 4.93 -10.34
C SER A 232 27.37 5.37 -8.95
N ALA A 233 27.88 6.48 -8.43
CA ALA A 233 27.49 7.05 -7.14
C ALA A 233 25.99 7.44 -7.10
N GLN A 234 25.36 7.67 -8.25
CA GLN A 234 23.94 8.01 -8.39
C GLN A 234 23.06 6.83 -8.80
N ALA A 235 23.56 5.62 -8.72
CA ALA A 235 22.80 4.41 -9.00
C ALA A 235 21.53 4.28 -8.11
N ARG A 236 20.53 3.59 -8.62
CA ARG A 236 19.28 3.32 -7.92
C ARG A 236 19.04 1.82 -7.81
N LEU A 237 18.89 1.34 -6.59
CA LEU A 237 18.42 -0.01 -6.30
C LEU A 237 17.08 0.09 -5.57
N PHE A 238 15.99 -0.17 -6.28
CA PHE A 238 14.65 -0.06 -5.76
C PHE A 238 14.04 -1.42 -5.42
N VAL A 239 13.27 -1.46 -4.33
CA VAL A 239 12.35 -2.56 -4.02
C VAL A 239 10.94 -2.00 -3.87
N SER A 240 10.01 -2.44 -4.71
CA SER A 240 8.60 -2.08 -4.64
C SER A 240 7.72 -3.34 -4.70
N GLY A 241 7.41 -3.87 -3.53
CA GLY A 241 6.71 -5.16 -3.42
C GLY A 241 7.53 -6.30 -4.00
N ASN A 242 7.06 -6.89 -5.10
CA ASN A 242 7.72 -7.98 -5.81
C ASN A 242 8.60 -7.50 -6.98
N TYR A 243 8.79 -6.18 -7.12
CA TYR A 243 9.69 -5.62 -8.12
C TYR A 243 10.99 -5.21 -7.47
N VAL A 244 12.09 -5.55 -8.13
CA VAL A 244 13.44 -5.14 -7.77
C VAL A 244 14.08 -4.56 -9.02
N ALA A 245 14.76 -3.43 -8.90
CA ALA A 245 15.40 -2.78 -10.04
C ALA A 245 16.75 -2.19 -9.64
N LEU A 246 17.78 -2.50 -10.42
CA LEU A 246 19.05 -1.78 -10.43
C LEU A 246 19.10 -0.90 -11.68
N ILE A 247 19.27 0.39 -11.49
CA ILE A 247 19.26 1.38 -12.58
C ILE A 247 20.45 2.31 -12.43
N ILE A 248 21.32 2.30 -13.43
CA ILE A 248 22.49 3.18 -13.56
C ILE A 248 22.38 3.80 -14.96
N LEU A 249 21.85 5.01 -15.06
CA LEU A 249 21.54 5.67 -16.32
C LEU A 249 21.83 7.16 -16.22
N GLY A 250 21.96 7.81 -17.35
CA GLY A 250 22.02 9.26 -17.45
C GLY A 250 22.86 9.72 -18.64
N LYS A 251 22.34 10.73 -19.33
CA LYS A 251 22.99 11.31 -20.50
C LYS A 251 24.13 12.28 -20.14
N ASP A 252 23.90 13.12 -19.14
CA ASP A 252 24.86 14.10 -18.67
C ASP A 252 25.33 13.76 -17.25
N VAL A 253 26.53 13.24 -17.15
CA VAL A 253 27.17 12.83 -15.91
C VAL A 253 28.57 13.45 -15.77
N SER A 254 28.77 14.61 -16.40
CA SER A 254 30.04 15.34 -16.40
C SER A 254 30.41 15.92 -15.03
N SER A 255 29.46 15.97 -14.10
CA SER A 255 29.65 16.43 -12.72
C SER A 255 28.69 15.70 -11.77
N GLU A 256 28.96 15.77 -10.47
CA GLU A 256 28.05 15.26 -9.44
C GLU A 256 26.65 15.88 -9.53
N ALA A 257 26.56 17.17 -9.80
CA ALA A 257 25.29 17.88 -9.90
C ALA A 257 24.46 17.40 -11.11
N THR A 258 25.08 17.20 -12.28
CA THR A 258 24.38 16.69 -13.47
C THR A 258 23.99 15.24 -13.31
N ALA A 259 24.85 14.39 -12.74
CA ALA A 259 24.55 13.01 -12.44
C ALA A 259 23.41 12.86 -11.43
N SER A 260 23.38 13.68 -10.39
CA SER A 260 22.29 13.74 -9.41
C SER A 260 20.97 14.13 -10.07
N SER A 261 20.99 15.11 -10.97
CA SER A 261 19.79 15.52 -11.73
C SER A 261 19.28 14.40 -12.65
N GLU A 262 20.16 13.63 -13.28
CA GLU A 262 19.76 12.46 -14.09
C GLU A 262 19.13 11.36 -13.21
N ALA A 263 19.69 11.10 -12.03
CA ALA A 263 19.16 10.14 -11.08
C ALA A 263 17.78 10.55 -10.53
N GLU A 264 17.54 11.84 -10.29
CA GLU A 264 16.25 12.35 -9.87
C GLU A 264 15.15 12.08 -10.90
N LYS A 265 15.47 12.10 -12.18
CA LYS A 265 14.52 11.69 -13.24
C LYS A 265 14.12 10.22 -13.10
N ILE A 266 15.05 9.35 -12.69
CA ILE A 266 14.76 7.94 -12.42
C ILE A 266 13.79 7.82 -11.24
N ASP A 267 14.01 8.57 -10.14
CA ASP A 267 13.14 8.59 -8.98
C ASP A 267 11.70 9.02 -9.35
N VAL A 268 11.57 10.08 -10.15
CA VAL A 268 10.28 10.59 -10.64
C VAL A 268 9.58 9.57 -11.57
N ALA A 269 10.33 8.95 -12.47
CA ALA A 269 9.79 7.93 -13.37
C ALA A 269 9.28 6.71 -12.59
N TRP A 270 10.04 6.26 -11.59
CA TRP A 270 9.63 5.17 -10.72
C TRP A 270 8.35 5.49 -9.94
N GLU A 271 8.28 6.70 -9.36
CA GLU A 271 7.08 7.16 -8.65
C GLU A 271 5.85 7.18 -9.55
N LYS A 272 5.96 7.65 -10.79
CA LYS A 272 4.86 7.62 -11.76
C LYS A 272 4.37 6.21 -12.08
N ILE A 273 5.28 5.23 -12.14
CA ILE A 273 4.95 3.84 -12.48
C ILE A 273 4.29 3.13 -11.32
N PHE A 274 4.81 3.30 -10.10
CA PHE A 274 4.39 2.55 -8.92
C PHE A 274 3.46 3.33 -7.98
N GLY A 275 3.29 4.64 -8.21
CA GLY A 275 2.41 5.51 -7.42
C GLY A 275 2.97 5.85 -6.04
N SER A 276 4.25 5.58 -5.81
CA SER A 276 4.99 5.92 -4.60
C SER A 276 6.46 6.11 -4.92
N LYS A 277 7.10 7.03 -4.23
CA LYS A 277 8.55 7.25 -4.34
C LYS A 277 9.26 5.94 -3.98
N GLY A 278 10.20 5.51 -4.83
CA GLY A 278 11.10 4.40 -4.52
C GLY A 278 12.03 4.76 -3.37
N GLU A 279 12.25 3.82 -2.46
CA GLU A 279 13.36 3.93 -1.52
C GLU A 279 14.59 3.38 -2.22
N ASN A 280 15.62 4.23 -2.41
CA ASN A 280 16.91 3.77 -2.92
C ASN A 280 17.65 3.09 -1.77
N ILE A 281 17.86 1.78 -1.91
CA ILE A 281 18.51 0.94 -0.89
C ILE A 281 19.95 0.60 -1.26
N ILE A 282 20.52 1.25 -2.29
CA ILE A 282 21.88 0.99 -2.73
C ILE A 282 22.89 1.41 -1.64
N THR A 283 23.88 0.58 -1.44
CA THR A 283 25.04 0.92 -0.63
C THR A 283 26.21 1.20 -1.58
N VAL A 284 26.69 2.44 -1.58
CA VAL A 284 27.87 2.81 -2.38
C VAL A 284 29.10 2.32 -1.61
N PRO A 285 29.98 1.49 -2.22
CA PRO A 285 31.21 1.06 -1.58
C PRO A 285 32.09 2.26 -1.19
N GLU A 286 32.63 2.25 0.01
CA GLU A 286 33.68 3.20 0.35
C GLU A 286 34.90 2.92 -0.52
N VAL A 287 35.40 3.95 -1.20
CA VAL A 287 36.69 3.86 -1.92
C VAL A 287 37.75 3.72 -0.85
N GLY A 288 38.21 2.49 -0.62
CA GLY A 288 39.39 2.28 0.20
C GLY A 288 40.53 3.12 -0.36
N GLU A 289 41.20 3.89 0.48
CA GLU A 289 42.48 4.48 0.12
C GLU A 289 43.32 3.34 -0.44
N LEU A 290 43.61 3.39 -1.76
CA LEU A 290 44.56 2.46 -2.37
C LEU A 290 45.85 2.70 -1.58
N GLU A 291 46.22 1.72 -0.76
CA GLU A 291 47.54 1.73 -0.11
C GLU A 291 48.56 2.08 -1.21
N ASP A 292 49.25 3.17 -1.03
CA ASP A 292 50.38 3.60 -1.87
C ASP A 292 51.33 2.43 -2.01
N GLY A 293 51.28 1.71 -3.14
CA GLY A 293 52.20 0.58 -3.32
C GLY A 293 52.01 -0.30 -4.55
N LEU A 294 51.35 0.11 -5.63
CA LEU A 294 51.50 -0.59 -6.90
C LEU A 294 51.76 0.40 -8.03
N VAL A 295 52.98 0.83 -8.13
CA VAL A 295 53.57 1.38 -9.38
C VAL A 295 53.89 0.18 -10.28
N LEU A 296 53.21 0.07 -11.39
CA LEU A 296 53.65 -0.68 -12.57
C LEU A 296 53.96 0.31 -13.69
#